data_b59dd85bdfaaade04a38dc11d72b97af
#
_entry.id   b59dd85bdfaaade04a38dc11d72b97af
#
_cell.length_a   1.000
_cell.length_b   1.000
_cell.length_c   1.000
_cell.angle_alpha   90.00
_cell.angle_beta   90.00
_cell.angle_gamma   90.00
#
_symmetry.space_group_name_H-M   'P 1'
#
loop_
_entity.id
_entity.type
_entity.pdbx_description
1 polymer ?
#
loop_
_entity_poly.entity_id
_entity_poly.type
_entity_poly.pdbx_seq_one_letter_code
_entity_poly.pdbx_strand_id
1 'polypeptide(L)'
;MQLTAFERAVITTILQPSHPVMDALREQLVACLVTNREFTGVGFFTGLHVPAYVPDAPVTRDRLHLGEVAASLTGLDHGAGFVLWVTRGRLDTLEGFSYGERWPDGIEGWTVTPMTPTRGEDVESDLEQVANAWRRTEPSE
;
A
#
# COMPACT_ATOMS: atom_id res chain seq x y z
N MET A 1 -0.15 18.25 -3.29
CA MET A 1 -0.66 17.41 -4.39
C MET A 1 -1.58 16.35 -3.83
N GLN A 2 -2.58 15.98 -4.56
CA GLN A 2 -3.53 14.98 -4.09
C GLN A 2 -3.31 13.63 -4.75
N LEU A 3 -3.73 12.58 -4.05
CA LEU A 3 -3.73 11.23 -4.61
C LEU A 3 -4.65 11.18 -5.82
N THR A 4 -4.24 10.44 -6.85
CA THR A 4 -5.14 10.12 -7.95
C THR A 4 -6.18 9.10 -7.48
N ALA A 5 -7.26 8.96 -8.25
CA ALA A 5 -8.27 7.94 -7.95
C ALA A 5 -7.66 6.53 -7.94
N PHE A 6 -6.71 6.28 -8.85
CA PHE A 6 -6.02 5.00 -8.92
C PHE A 6 -5.19 4.74 -7.66
N GLU A 7 -4.36 5.71 -7.27
CA GLU A 7 -3.53 5.58 -6.07
C GLU A 7 -4.39 5.35 -4.83
N ARG A 8 -5.47 6.09 -4.70
CA ARG A 8 -6.39 5.95 -3.58
C ARG A 8 -7.04 4.58 -3.55
N ALA A 9 -7.44 4.07 -4.71
CA ALA A 9 -8.06 2.74 -4.82
C ALA A 9 -7.06 1.64 -4.41
N VAL A 10 -5.80 1.76 -4.83
CA VAL A 10 -4.76 0.80 -4.46
C VAL A 10 -4.56 0.80 -2.95
N ILE A 11 -4.35 1.97 -2.36
CA ILE A 11 -4.09 2.07 -0.92
C ILE A 11 -5.31 1.60 -0.13
N THR A 12 -6.51 2.00 -0.52
CA THR A 12 -7.74 1.58 0.14
C THR A 12 -7.87 0.06 0.14
N THR A 13 -7.53 -0.57 -0.97
CA THR A 13 -7.60 -2.02 -1.08
C THR A 13 -6.57 -2.69 -0.18
N ILE A 14 -5.36 -2.16 -0.12
CA ILE A 14 -4.32 -2.67 0.78
C ILE A 14 -4.78 -2.59 2.25
N LEU A 15 -5.49 -1.54 2.61
CA LEU A 15 -5.89 -1.27 4.00
C LEU A 15 -7.24 -1.88 4.37
N GLN A 16 -7.85 -2.68 3.49
CA GLN A 16 -9.18 -3.25 3.75
C GLN A 16 -9.29 -4.15 4.97
N PRO A 17 -8.29 -5.00 5.29
CA PRO A 17 -8.44 -5.90 6.42
C PRO A 17 -8.72 -5.15 7.72
N SER A 18 -9.59 -5.73 8.55
CA SER A 18 -9.96 -5.13 9.84
C SER A 18 -8.86 -5.42 10.86
N HIS A 19 -8.19 -4.37 11.31
CA HIS A 19 -7.09 -4.47 12.26
C HIS A 19 -6.81 -3.05 12.78
N PRO A 20 -6.44 -2.88 14.06
CA PRO A 20 -6.21 -1.54 14.59
C PRO A 20 -5.20 -0.71 13.80
N VAL A 21 -4.15 -1.32 13.29
CA VAL A 21 -3.17 -0.61 12.47
C VAL A 21 -3.79 -0.17 11.15
N MET A 22 -4.54 -1.06 10.51
CA MET A 22 -5.20 -0.73 9.25
C MET A 22 -6.24 0.37 9.44
N ASP A 23 -6.98 0.30 10.55
CA ASP A 23 -7.98 1.32 10.87
C ASP A 23 -7.32 2.70 11.00
N ALA A 24 -6.20 2.78 11.71
CA ALA A 24 -5.47 4.03 11.88
C ALA A 24 -4.90 4.54 10.55
N LEU A 25 -4.36 3.66 9.72
CA LEU A 25 -3.82 4.05 8.43
C LEU A 25 -4.93 4.53 7.48
N ARG A 26 -6.13 3.94 7.56
CA ARG A 26 -7.27 4.45 6.79
C ARG A 26 -7.64 5.87 7.18
N GLU A 27 -7.57 6.20 8.46
CA GLU A 27 -7.81 7.58 8.92
C GLU A 27 -6.75 8.52 8.37
N GLN A 28 -5.49 8.07 8.35
CA GLN A 28 -4.41 8.86 7.76
C GLN A 28 -4.63 9.11 6.28
N LEU A 29 -5.16 8.12 5.57
CA LEU A 29 -5.41 8.23 4.14
C LEU A 29 -6.37 9.38 3.81
N VAL A 30 -7.35 9.62 4.67
CA VAL A 30 -8.32 10.70 4.46
C VAL A 30 -7.62 12.06 4.33
N ALA A 31 -6.58 12.29 5.15
CA ALA A 31 -5.88 13.57 5.18
C ALA A 31 -4.56 13.56 4.40
N CYS A 32 -4.21 12.45 3.78
CA CYS A 32 -2.92 12.26 3.15
C CYS A 32 -2.75 13.12 1.90
N LEU A 33 -1.55 13.66 1.74
CA LEU A 33 -1.17 14.44 0.56
C LEU A 33 0.02 13.77 -0.13
N VAL A 34 0.17 14.03 -1.42
CA VAL A 34 1.31 13.56 -2.20
C VAL A 34 2.40 14.61 -2.17
N THR A 35 3.62 14.19 -1.83
CA THR A 35 4.77 15.08 -1.81
C THR A 35 5.50 15.09 -3.15
N ASN A 36 5.60 13.94 -3.79
CA ASN A 36 6.29 13.82 -5.07
C ASN A 36 5.91 12.51 -5.74
N ARG A 37 6.19 12.43 -7.04
CA ARG A 37 6.07 11.19 -7.81
C ARG A 37 7.32 10.99 -8.63
N GLU A 38 7.80 9.76 -8.65
CA GLU A 38 8.96 9.37 -9.43
C GLU A 38 8.62 8.17 -10.27
N PHE A 39 8.84 8.25 -11.57
CA PHE A 39 8.59 7.16 -12.49
C PHE A 39 9.91 6.48 -12.84
N THR A 40 9.93 5.16 -12.77
CA THR A 40 11.14 4.37 -12.92
C THR A 40 11.25 3.67 -14.27
N GLY A 41 10.25 3.84 -15.13
CA GLY A 41 10.17 3.13 -16.41
C GLY A 41 9.34 1.85 -16.31
N VAL A 42 9.47 1.12 -15.21
CA VAL A 42 8.69 -0.11 -14.97
C VAL A 42 7.71 0.06 -13.81
N GLY A 43 7.62 1.25 -13.25
CA GLY A 43 6.72 1.52 -12.15
C GLY A 43 6.87 2.95 -11.64
N PHE A 44 6.53 3.14 -10.38
CA PHE A 44 6.54 4.48 -9.79
C PHE A 44 6.69 4.43 -8.28
N PHE A 45 7.11 5.58 -7.72
CA PHE A 45 7.04 5.83 -6.29
C PHE A 45 6.23 7.10 -6.07
N THR A 46 5.23 7.03 -5.20
CA THR A 46 4.44 8.20 -4.80
C THR A 46 4.72 8.48 -3.33
N GLY A 47 5.41 9.57 -3.05
CA GLY A 47 5.69 10.00 -1.68
C GLY A 47 4.44 10.54 -1.03
N LEU A 48 4.22 10.17 0.23
CA LEU A 48 3.01 10.51 0.97
C LEU A 48 3.38 11.32 2.21
N HIS A 49 2.49 12.24 2.57
CA HIS A 49 2.63 13.03 3.79
C HIS A 49 1.31 13.03 4.53
N VAL A 50 1.36 12.65 5.80
CA VAL A 50 0.21 12.70 6.69
C VAL A 50 0.43 13.86 7.66
N PRO A 51 -0.53 14.80 7.76
CA PRO A 51 -0.37 15.93 8.67
C PRO A 51 -0.13 15.52 10.11
N ALA A 52 0.65 16.30 10.82
CA ALA A 52 1.08 15.96 12.20
C ALA A 52 -0.08 15.78 13.17
N TYR A 53 -1.23 16.40 12.90
CA TYR A 53 -2.38 16.28 13.81
C TYR A 53 -3.10 14.93 13.70
N VAL A 54 -2.80 14.14 12.68
CA VAL A 54 -3.38 12.80 12.55
C VAL A 54 -2.51 11.82 13.32
N PRO A 55 -3.08 11.00 14.21
CA PRO A 55 -2.30 10.08 15.03
C PRO A 55 -1.55 9.02 14.23
N ASP A 56 -0.42 8.58 14.79
CA ASP A 56 0.33 7.45 14.27
C ASP A 56 -0.48 6.16 14.43
N ALA A 57 -0.26 5.21 13.54
CA ALA A 57 -0.78 3.87 13.72
C ALA A 57 0.03 3.16 14.82
N PRO A 58 -0.63 2.26 15.60
CA PRO A 58 0.04 1.60 16.72
C PRO A 58 0.95 0.46 16.24
N VAL A 59 2.05 0.81 15.60
CA VAL A 59 3.05 -0.14 15.11
C VAL A 59 4.21 -0.21 16.09
N THR A 60 4.94 -1.31 16.04
CA THR A 60 6.08 -1.54 16.92
C THR A 60 7.41 -1.43 16.19
N ARG A 61 7.36 -1.32 14.86
CA ARG A 61 8.56 -1.23 14.02
C ARG A 61 8.67 0.15 13.41
N ASP A 62 9.91 0.58 13.20
CA ASP A 62 10.16 1.83 12.50
C ASP A 62 9.67 1.76 11.06
N ARG A 63 9.81 0.62 10.42
CA ARG A 63 9.45 0.48 9.02
C ARG A 63 8.67 -0.80 8.77
N LEU A 64 7.59 -0.66 8.02
CA LEU A 64 6.70 -1.75 7.69
C LEU A 64 6.30 -1.61 6.23
N HIS A 65 6.13 -2.73 5.53
CA HIS A 65 5.60 -2.68 4.18
C HIS A 65 4.37 -3.58 4.09
N LEU A 66 3.38 -3.09 3.37
CA LEU A 66 2.12 -3.79 3.14
C LEU A 66 1.96 -3.94 1.63
N GLY A 67 1.42 -5.07 1.22
CA GLY A 67 1.17 -5.34 -0.18
C GLY A 67 -0.11 -6.13 -0.34
N GLU A 68 -0.05 -7.22 -1.12
CA GLU A 68 -1.17 -8.13 -1.33
C GLU A 68 -2.29 -7.53 -2.18
N VAL A 69 -1.92 -6.70 -3.14
CA VAL A 69 -2.86 -6.09 -4.07
C VAL A 69 -2.27 -6.18 -5.47
N ALA A 70 -3.12 -6.50 -6.42
CA ALA A 70 -2.77 -6.49 -7.83
C ALA A 70 -3.72 -5.59 -8.58
N ALA A 71 -3.28 -5.08 -9.71
CA ALA A 71 -4.14 -4.31 -10.60
C ALA A 71 -3.98 -4.77 -12.03
N SER A 72 -5.08 -4.74 -12.75
CA SER A 72 -5.07 -4.80 -14.21
C SER A 72 -5.08 -3.38 -14.72
N LEU A 73 -4.20 -3.09 -15.66
CA LEU A 73 -4.06 -1.76 -16.25
C LEU A 73 -4.06 -1.87 -17.75
N THR A 74 -4.75 -0.92 -18.39
CA THR A 74 -4.64 -0.80 -19.84
C THR A 74 -3.18 -0.48 -20.18
N GLY A 75 -2.57 -1.29 -21.03
CA GLY A 75 -1.17 -1.14 -21.40
C GLY A 75 -0.23 -2.11 -20.72
N LEU A 76 -0.70 -2.88 -19.74
CA LEU A 76 0.11 -3.92 -19.09
C LEU A 76 -0.56 -5.28 -19.30
N ASP A 77 0.16 -6.21 -19.95
CA ASP A 77 -0.37 -7.54 -20.22
C ASP A 77 -0.40 -8.42 -18.97
N HIS A 78 0.50 -8.17 -18.04
CA HIS A 78 0.64 -9.00 -16.84
C HIS A 78 0.26 -8.26 -15.55
N GLY A 79 -0.38 -7.10 -15.69
CA GLY A 79 -0.82 -6.35 -14.52
C GLY A 79 0.32 -5.71 -13.75
N ALA A 80 0.01 -5.28 -12.54
CA ALA A 80 0.96 -4.58 -11.67
C ALA A 80 0.82 -5.04 -10.22
N GLY A 81 1.90 -4.90 -9.47
CA GLY A 81 1.92 -5.12 -8.04
C GLY A 81 2.23 -3.82 -7.29
N PHE A 82 2.02 -3.84 -5.98
CA PHE A 82 2.18 -2.64 -5.17
C PHE A 82 2.74 -2.96 -3.80
N VAL A 83 3.48 -2.00 -3.25
CA VAL A 83 3.96 -2.03 -1.88
C VAL A 83 3.64 -0.68 -1.25
N LEU A 84 3.02 -0.70 -0.09
CA LEU A 84 2.76 0.50 0.68
C LEU A 84 3.75 0.53 1.85
N TRP A 85 4.62 1.52 1.85
CA TRP A 85 5.60 1.70 2.92
C TRP A 85 5.04 2.56 4.02
N VAL A 86 5.22 2.11 5.26
CA VAL A 86 4.78 2.81 6.47
C VAL A 86 6.01 3.03 7.33
N THR A 87 6.24 4.27 7.75
CA THR A 87 7.39 4.62 8.57
C THR A 87 6.91 5.23 9.88
N ARG A 88 7.30 4.60 10.98
CA ARG A 88 6.94 5.05 12.33
C ARG A 88 5.44 5.23 12.51
N GLY A 89 4.67 4.31 11.92
CA GLY A 89 3.22 4.34 12.01
C GLY A 89 2.54 5.36 11.11
N ARG A 90 3.24 5.90 10.12
CA ARG A 90 2.68 6.89 9.19
C ARG A 90 2.87 6.43 7.75
N LEU A 91 1.87 6.69 6.92
CA LEU A 91 1.96 6.41 5.48
C LEU A 91 3.14 7.18 4.91
N ASP A 92 4.01 6.49 4.19
CA ASP A 92 5.27 7.05 3.68
C ASP A 92 5.32 7.09 2.16
N THR A 93 5.19 5.93 1.52
CA THR A 93 5.37 5.82 0.07
C THR A 93 4.52 4.69 -0.50
N LEU A 94 3.89 4.93 -1.63
CA LEU A 94 3.27 3.88 -2.42
C LEU A 94 4.20 3.58 -3.59
N GLU A 95 4.59 2.31 -3.70
CA GLU A 95 5.39 1.81 -4.81
C GLU A 95 4.53 0.94 -5.69
N GLY A 96 4.57 1.18 -7.00
CA GLY A 96 3.92 0.33 -7.98
C GLY A 96 4.94 -0.18 -8.98
N PHE A 97 4.73 -1.41 -9.49
CA PHE A 97 5.67 -2.01 -10.42
C PHE A 97 4.95 -2.97 -11.37
N SER A 98 5.47 -3.06 -12.58
CA SER A 98 5.08 -4.05 -13.57
C SER A 98 5.98 -5.27 -13.44
N TYR A 99 5.69 -6.29 -14.21
CA TYR A 99 6.50 -7.52 -14.25
C TYR A 99 7.33 -7.53 -15.53
N GLY A 100 8.22 -6.54 -15.63
CA GLY A 100 9.15 -6.42 -16.76
C GLY A 100 8.63 -5.61 -17.93
N GLU A 101 7.42 -5.08 -17.84
CA GLU A 101 6.85 -4.26 -18.89
C GLU A 101 7.05 -2.77 -18.62
N ARG A 102 7.07 -1.99 -19.68
CA ARG A 102 7.14 -0.54 -19.53
C ARG A 102 5.86 -0.02 -18.90
N TRP A 103 5.99 0.82 -17.90
CA TRP A 103 4.85 1.44 -17.24
C TRP A 103 4.12 2.38 -18.20
N PRO A 104 2.78 2.32 -18.29
CA PRO A 104 2.02 3.19 -19.19
C PRO A 104 2.20 4.67 -18.87
N ASP A 105 2.19 5.50 -19.89
CA ASP A 105 2.33 6.94 -19.73
C ASP A 105 1.13 7.56 -18.99
N GLY A 106 -0.04 6.95 -19.14
CA GLY A 106 -1.25 7.36 -18.43
C GLY A 106 -2.06 6.15 -18.04
N ILE A 107 -2.76 6.23 -16.93
CA ILE A 107 -3.60 5.14 -16.44
C ILE A 107 -5.04 5.48 -16.77
N GLU A 108 -5.57 4.86 -17.82
CA GLU A 108 -6.92 5.13 -18.30
C GLU A 108 -7.93 4.11 -17.80
N GLY A 109 -7.60 2.84 -17.88
CA GLY A 109 -8.48 1.77 -17.42
C GLY A 109 -7.76 0.91 -16.41
N TRP A 110 -8.39 0.67 -15.27
CA TRP A 110 -7.76 -0.13 -14.22
C TRP A 110 -8.80 -0.84 -13.36
N THR A 111 -8.40 -1.97 -12.83
CA THR A 111 -9.17 -2.71 -11.83
C THR A 111 -8.18 -3.16 -10.74
N VAL A 112 -8.48 -2.83 -9.50
CA VAL A 112 -7.65 -3.20 -8.35
C VAL A 112 -8.34 -4.32 -7.59
N THR A 113 -7.61 -5.40 -7.32
CA THR A 113 -8.15 -6.53 -6.57
C THR A 113 -7.17 -6.96 -5.50
N PRO A 114 -7.66 -7.40 -4.34
CA PRO A 114 -6.77 -8.01 -3.35
C PRO A 114 -6.12 -9.25 -3.94
N MET A 115 -4.82 -9.41 -3.68
CA MET A 115 -4.13 -10.66 -4.00
C MET A 115 -4.33 -11.66 -2.89
N THR A 116 -5.45 -11.59 -2.22
CA THR A 116 -5.71 -12.54 -1.18
C THR A 116 -5.80 -13.91 -1.80
N PRO A 117 -5.24 -14.87 -1.13
CA PRO A 117 -5.44 -16.26 -1.49
C PRO A 117 -6.93 -16.52 -1.58
N THR A 118 -7.29 -17.46 -2.40
CA THR A 118 -8.68 -17.67 -2.80
C THR A 118 -9.52 -18.41 -1.76
N ARG A 119 -9.06 -18.51 -0.53
CA ARG A 119 -9.76 -19.23 0.53
C ARG A 119 -10.39 -18.28 1.52
N GLY A 120 -11.54 -18.66 2.07
CA GLY A 120 -12.29 -17.80 2.95
C GLY A 120 -11.61 -17.40 4.25
N GLU A 121 -10.64 -18.18 4.70
CA GLU A 121 -9.88 -17.89 5.91
C GLU A 121 -8.74 -16.91 5.71
N ASP A 122 -8.56 -16.45 4.50
CA ASP A 122 -7.32 -15.77 4.10
C ASP A 122 -7.14 -14.38 4.67
N VAL A 123 -8.24 -13.69 4.94
CA VAL A 123 -8.14 -12.35 5.52
C VAL A 123 -7.46 -12.42 6.89
N GLU A 124 -7.85 -13.42 7.71
CA GLU A 124 -7.20 -13.61 9.00
C GLU A 124 -5.75 -14.04 8.85
N SER A 125 -5.48 -14.92 7.89
CA SER A 125 -4.11 -15.35 7.61
C SER A 125 -3.22 -14.18 7.23
N ASP A 126 -3.71 -13.28 6.38
CA ASP A 126 -2.95 -12.10 5.97
C ASP A 126 -2.67 -11.18 7.14
N LEU A 127 -3.67 -10.98 8.01
CA LEU A 127 -3.48 -10.19 9.22
C LEU A 127 -2.46 -10.85 10.15
N GLU A 128 -2.50 -12.16 10.28
CA GLU A 128 -1.51 -12.89 11.07
C GLU A 128 -0.12 -12.77 10.47
N GLN A 129 0.00 -12.82 9.16
CA GLN A 129 1.28 -12.64 8.50
C GLN A 129 1.84 -11.25 8.75
N VAL A 130 1.02 -10.22 8.68
CA VAL A 130 1.43 -8.87 9.00
C VAL A 130 1.86 -8.78 10.46
N ALA A 131 1.06 -9.31 11.37
CA ALA A 131 1.38 -9.31 12.80
C ALA A 131 2.64 -10.11 13.08
N ASN A 132 2.81 -11.25 12.43
CA ASN A 132 4.01 -12.07 12.57
C ASN A 132 5.24 -11.37 12.01
N ALA A 133 5.12 -10.66 10.90
CA ALA A 133 6.21 -9.89 10.33
C ALA A 133 6.64 -8.80 11.32
N TRP A 134 5.70 -8.15 11.95
CA TRP A 134 6.00 -7.17 12.99
C TRP A 134 6.76 -7.79 14.15
N ARG A 135 6.29 -8.94 14.64
CA ARG A 135 6.93 -9.62 15.76
C ARG A 135 8.35 -10.09 15.41
N ARG A 136 8.56 -10.61 14.22
CA ARG A 136 9.88 -11.10 13.80
C ARG A 136 10.90 -10.00 13.65
N THR A 137 10.45 -8.79 13.47
CA THR A 137 11.32 -7.68 13.19
C THR A 137 11.42 -6.71 14.35
N GLU A 138 10.67 -6.94 15.41
CA GLU A 138 10.87 -6.24 16.65
C GLU A 138 12.23 -6.60 17.25
N PRO A 139 12.86 -5.67 17.97
CA PRO A 139 14.06 -6.01 18.71
C PRO A 139 13.77 -7.18 19.64
N SER A 140 14.67 -8.11 19.67
CA SER A 140 14.56 -9.25 20.56
C SER A 140 14.59 -8.81 22.02
N GLU A 141 13.63 -9.21 22.77
CA GLU A 141 13.59 -8.92 24.20
C GLU A 141 14.51 -9.85 24.98
#